data_36150698270bbcd73c6fdcd3a6329524
#
_entry.id   36150698270bbcd73c6fdcd3a6329524
#
_cell.length_a   1.000
_cell.length_b   1.000
_cell.length_c   1.000
_cell.angle_alpha   90.00
_cell.angle_beta   90.00
_cell.angle_gamma   90.00
#
_symmetry.space_group_name_H-M   'P 1'
#
loop_
_entity.id
_entity.type
_entity.pdbx_description
1 polymer ?
#
loop_
_entity_poly.entity_id
_entity_poly.type
_entity_poly.pdbx_seq_one_letter_code
_entity_poly.pdbx_strand_id
1 'polypeptide(L)'
;MQVDSRLNLRGVTSLRADDVPSVDYYPGVRRRTLLGSEAPGGPRVLQVEIDAGKMFLDLDVHSSGPEYIYVVEGVFGDGAREYPAGTFIRHPAGSSHIPQSKSGCKLIVILPSG
;
A
#
# COMPACT_ATOMS: atom_id res chain seq x y z
N MET A 1 -28.08 21.17 -1.01
CA MET A 1 -28.17 19.78 -1.50
C MET A 1 -29.24 19.04 -0.73
N GLN A 2 -30.11 18.36 -1.42
CA GLN A 2 -31.11 17.53 -0.80
C GLN A 2 -30.54 16.13 -0.48
N VAL A 3 -30.80 15.65 0.72
CA VAL A 3 -30.33 14.32 1.14
C VAL A 3 -31.43 13.31 0.86
N ASP A 4 -31.05 12.23 0.16
CA ASP A 4 -31.96 11.11 -0.12
C ASP A 4 -32.22 10.34 1.20
N SER A 5 -33.51 10.17 1.55
CA SER A 5 -33.92 9.51 2.79
C SER A 5 -33.57 8.02 2.86
N ARG A 6 -33.21 7.41 1.71
CA ARG A 6 -32.80 5.98 1.67
C ARG A 6 -31.37 5.77 2.14
N LEU A 7 -30.58 6.86 2.27
CA LEU A 7 -29.18 6.75 2.68
C LEU A 7 -29.05 6.38 4.14
N ASN A 8 -28.11 5.51 4.44
CA ASN A 8 -27.67 5.21 5.79
C ASN A 8 -26.14 5.27 5.81
N LEU A 9 -25.62 6.39 6.29
CA LEU A 9 -24.18 6.64 6.35
C LEU A 9 -23.61 6.45 7.75
N ARG A 10 -24.37 5.79 8.63
CA ARG A 10 -23.91 5.50 9.99
C ARG A 10 -22.64 4.65 9.93
N GLY A 11 -21.60 5.07 10.65
CA GLY A 11 -20.35 4.34 10.70
C GLY A 11 -19.41 4.57 9.50
N VAL A 12 -19.84 5.37 8.51
CA VAL A 12 -18.95 5.74 7.40
C VAL A 12 -17.90 6.70 7.94
N THR A 13 -16.63 6.37 7.68
CA THR A 13 -15.50 7.24 8.01
C THR A 13 -14.73 7.56 6.74
N SER A 14 -14.03 8.68 6.76
CA SER A 14 -13.16 9.06 5.65
C SER A 14 -11.92 9.77 6.19
N LEU A 15 -10.84 9.65 5.43
CA LEU A 15 -9.62 10.41 5.68
C LEU A 15 -8.95 10.71 4.35
N ARG A 16 -8.13 11.75 4.34
CA ARG A 16 -7.26 12.04 3.20
C ARG A 16 -5.87 11.53 3.52
N ALA A 17 -5.27 10.81 2.59
CA ALA A 17 -3.94 10.25 2.79
C ALA A 17 -2.91 11.32 3.18
N ASP A 18 -3.00 12.51 2.57
CA ASP A 18 -2.08 13.61 2.85
C ASP A 18 -2.17 14.12 4.29
N ASP A 19 -3.29 13.87 4.97
CA ASP A 19 -3.48 14.25 6.38
C ASP A 19 -2.97 13.20 7.35
N VAL A 20 -2.60 12.02 6.86
CA VAL A 20 -2.05 10.94 7.68
C VAL A 20 -0.54 11.11 7.75
N PRO A 21 0.06 11.19 8.96
CA PRO A 21 1.51 11.28 9.07
C PRO A 21 2.20 10.08 8.42
N SER A 22 3.25 10.36 7.65
CA SER A 22 4.06 9.28 7.07
C SER A 22 5.08 8.77 8.08
N VAL A 23 5.39 7.50 7.98
CA VAL A 23 6.42 6.83 8.74
C VAL A 23 7.48 6.33 7.78
N ASP A 24 8.76 6.62 8.05
CA ASP A 24 9.84 6.08 7.26
C ASP A 24 9.97 4.59 7.51
N TYR A 25 9.99 3.82 6.42
CA TYR A 25 10.15 2.37 6.46
C TYR A 25 11.61 2.00 6.22
N TYR A 26 12.16 2.58 5.16
CA TYR A 26 13.56 2.54 4.77
C TYR A 26 13.94 3.92 4.25
N PRO A 27 15.22 4.24 4.09
CA PRO A 27 15.60 5.49 3.43
C PRO A 27 14.93 5.64 2.06
N GLY A 28 14.14 6.70 1.89
CA GLY A 28 13.42 6.97 0.65
C GLY A 28 12.14 6.14 0.46
N VAL A 29 11.70 5.40 1.47
CA VAL A 29 10.45 4.62 1.45
C VAL A 29 9.61 5.03 2.65
N ARG A 30 8.40 5.55 2.37
CA ARG A 30 7.48 6.03 3.40
C ARG A 30 6.15 5.32 3.28
N ARG A 31 5.46 5.19 4.40
CA ARG A 31 4.10 4.64 4.41
C ARG A 31 3.17 5.47 5.28
N ARG A 32 1.91 5.44 4.93
CA ARG A 32 0.80 5.99 5.72
C ARG A 32 -0.23 4.89 5.89
N THR A 33 -0.66 4.66 7.12
CA THR A 33 -1.69 3.65 7.41
C THR A 33 -3.06 4.28 7.21
N LEU A 34 -3.80 3.81 6.21
CA LEU A 34 -5.14 4.31 5.90
C LEU A 34 -6.22 3.52 6.63
N LEU A 35 -5.98 2.23 6.88
CA LEU A 35 -6.87 1.35 7.61
C LEU A 35 -6.05 0.37 8.43
N GLY A 36 -6.51 0.05 9.64
CA GLY A 36 -5.84 -0.90 10.52
C GLY A 36 -4.82 -0.25 11.43
N SER A 37 -4.00 -1.08 12.06
CA SER A 37 -2.97 -0.62 13.00
C SER A 37 -1.67 -1.39 12.79
N GLU A 38 -0.62 -0.97 13.49
CA GLU A 38 0.66 -1.68 13.48
C GLU A 38 0.61 -3.01 14.27
N ALA A 39 -0.45 -3.19 15.07
CA ALA A 39 -0.63 -4.43 15.81
C ALA A 39 -0.90 -5.61 14.87
N PRO A 40 -0.44 -6.83 15.20
CA PRO A 40 -0.70 -8.00 14.39
C PRO A 40 -2.18 -8.32 14.28
N GLY A 41 -2.57 -8.85 13.13
CA GLY A 41 -3.94 -9.32 12.86
C GLY A 41 -4.84 -8.22 12.31
N GLY A 42 -5.86 -8.63 11.61
CA GLY A 42 -6.82 -7.75 10.99
C GLY A 42 -6.33 -7.13 9.67
N PRO A 43 -7.24 -6.60 8.88
CA PRO A 43 -6.89 -6.01 7.60
C PRO A 43 -6.15 -4.69 7.77
N ARG A 44 -5.22 -4.43 6.86
CA ARG A 44 -4.49 -3.16 6.79
C ARG A 44 -4.48 -2.65 5.36
N VAL A 45 -4.57 -1.33 5.22
CA VAL A 45 -4.40 -0.65 3.94
C VAL A 45 -3.39 0.46 4.15
N LEU A 46 -2.35 0.44 3.34
CA LEU A 46 -1.24 1.40 3.41
C LEU A 46 -1.13 2.16 2.10
N GLN A 47 -0.74 3.43 2.19
CA GLN A 47 -0.18 4.13 1.05
C GLN A 47 1.33 4.12 1.20
N VAL A 48 2.03 3.59 0.19
CA VAL A 48 3.48 3.48 0.19
C VAL A 48 4.04 4.36 -0.92
N GLU A 49 5.05 5.16 -0.60
CA GLU A 49 5.77 5.95 -1.57
C GLU A 49 7.24 5.51 -1.58
N ILE A 50 7.76 5.24 -2.77
CA ILE A 50 9.16 4.89 -2.98
C ILE A 50 9.78 5.97 -3.85
N ASP A 51 10.80 6.64 -3.33
CA ASP A 51 11.52 7.65 -4.09
C ASP A 51 12.32 7.02 -5.23
N ALA A 52 12.61 7.81 -6.26
CA ALA A 52 13.37 7.35 -7.41
C ALA A 52 14.71 6.74 -6.98
N GLY A 53 15.01 5.54 -7.48
CA GLY A 53 16.23 4.82 -7.21
C GLY A 53 16.30 4.11 -5.87
N LYS A 54 15.20 4.09 -5.11
CA LYS A 54 15.18 3.48 -3.77
C LYS A 54 14.53 2.10 -3.81
N MET A 55 14.87 1.31 -2.79
CA MET A 55 14.36 -0.05 -2.64
C MET A 55 14.31 -0.43 -1.16
N PHE A 56 13.54 -1.47 -0.86
CA PHE A 56 13.59 -2.11 0.45
C PHE A 56 14.99 -2.69 0.67
N LEU A 57 15.47 -2.62 1.90
CA LEU A 57 16.78 -3.17 2.26
C LEU A 57 16.72 -4.68 2.48
N ASP A 58 15.52 -5.22 2.73
CA ASP A 58 15.31 -6.64 3.00
C ASP A 58 14.28 -7.23 2.05
N LEU A 59 14.35 -8.55 1.90
CA LEU A 59 13.33 -9.32 1.20
C LEU A 59 12.01 -9.19 1.96
N ASP A 60 10.94 -8.83 1.24
CA ASP A 60 9.59 -8.76 1.79
C ASP A 60 8.88 -10.10 1.54
N VAL A 61 8.62 -10.85 2.60
CA VAL A 61 8.03 -12.19 2.54
C VAL A 61 6.61 -12.12 3.08
N HIS A 62 5.66 -12.60 2.29
CA HIS A 62 4.24 -12.62 2.65
C HIS A 62 3.89 -13.93 3.37
N SER A 63 4.41 -14.11 4.58
CA SER A 63 4.28 -15.36 5.33
C SER A 63 2.93 -15.53 6.01
N SER A 64 2.27 -14.44 6.37
CA SER A 64 1.01 -14.48 7.13
C SER A 64 -0.25 -14.38 6.26
N GLY A 65 -0.12 -14.09 4.97
CA GLY A 65 -1.25 -13.96 4.08
C GLY A 65 -0.88 -13.27 2.77
N PRO A 66 -1.85 -13.08 1.88
CA PRO A 66 -1.61 -12.42 0.61
C PRO A 66 -1.42 -10.91 0.79
N GLU A 67 -0.80 -10.29 -0.22
CA GLU A 67 -0.69 -8.84 -0.34
C GLU A 67 -1.17 -8.44 -1.73
N TYR A 68 -1.97 -7.38 -1.79
CA TYR A 68 -2.40 -6.79 -3.05
C TYR A 68 -1.85 -5.39 -3.16
N ILE A 69 -1.38 -5.04 -4.36
CA ILE A 69 -0.82 -3.71 -4.63
C ILE A 69 -1.52 -3.12 -5.85
N TYR A 70 -1.95 -1.87 -5.72
CA TYR A 70 -2.36 -1.06 -6.86
C TYR A 70 -1.35 0.06 -7.05
N VAL A 71 -0.77 0.15 -8.25
CA VAL A 71 0.20 1.20 -8.60
C VAL A 71 -0.58 2.46 -8.99
N VAL A 72 -0.52 3.48 -8.13
CA VAL A 72 -1.25 4.74 -8.33
C VAL A 72 -0.51 5.67 -9.28
N GLU A 73 0.80 5.80 -9.06
CA GLU A 73 1.67 6.69 -9.84
C GLU A 73 3.03 6.04 -10.03
N GLY A 74 3.70 6.39 -11.12
CA GLY A 74 5.06 5.96 -11.40
C GLY A 74 5.14 4.51 -11.84
N VAL A 75 6.28 3.88 -11.55
CA VAL A 75 6.57 2.50 -11.93
C VAL A 75 7.10 1.75 -10.72
N PHE A 76 6.41 0.68 -10.35
CA PHE A 76 6.80 -0.20 -9.25
C PHE A 76 7.62 -1.37 -9.76
N GLY A 77 8.68 -1.75 -9.05
CA GLY A 77 9.45 -2.95 -9.34
C GLY A 77 9.45 -3.93 -8.18
N ASP A 78 9.48 -5.23 -8.49
CA ASP A 78 9.52 -6.30 -7.49
C ASP A 78 10.89 -6.97 -7.37
N GLY A 79 11.84 -6.51 -8.13
CA GLY A 79 13.18 -7.10 -8.23
C GLY A 79 13.39 -7.91 -9.51
N ALA A 80 12.32 -8.27 -10.22
CA ALA A 80 12.37 -8.99 -11.49
C ALA A 80 11.59 -8.29 -12.58
N ARG A 81 10.43 -7.72 -12.27
CA ARG A 81 9.54 -7.07 -13.23
C ARG A 81 9.23 -5.65 -12.79
N GLU A 82 8.78 -4.85 -13.74
CA GLU A 82 8.32 -3.50 -13.50
C GLU A 82 6.86 -3.37 -13.91
N TYR A 83 6.11 -2.57 -13.13
CA TYR A 83 4.66 -2.40 -13.29
C TYR A 83 4.33 -0.92 -13.35
N PRO A 84 3.73 -0.43 -14.44
CA PRO A 84 3.35 0.98 -14.54
C PRO A 84 2.09 1.29 -13.72
N ALA A 85 1.82 2.58 -13.56
CA ALA A 85 0.59 3.06 -12.92
C ALA A 85 -0.64 2.40 -13.56
N GLY A 86 -1.62 2.08 -12.73
CA GLY A 86 -2.83 1.39 -13.16
C GLY A 86 -2.76 -0.14 -13.08
N THR A 87 -1.60 -0.70 -12.69
CA THR A 87 -1.44 -2.14 -12.53
C THR A 87 -1.92 -2.58 -11.17
N PHE A 88 -2.71 -3.65 -11.13
CA PHE A 88 -3.07 -4.36 -9.91
C PHE A 88 -2.26 -5.65 -9.83
N ILE A 89 -1.60 -5.86 -8.69
CA ILE A 89 -0.70 -6.99 -8.49
C ILE A 89 -1.21 -7.82 -7.31
N ARG A 90 -1.30 -9.11 -7.51
CA ARG A 90 -1.65 -10.06 -6.46
C ARG A 90 -0.42 -10.87 -6.07
N HIS A 91 -0.04 -10.76 -4.80
CA HIS A 91 1.01 -11.58 -4.21
C HIS A 91 0.37 -12.64 -3.31
N PRO A 92 0.39 -13.92 -3.69
CA PRO A 92 -0.16 -14.96 -2.82
C PRO A 92 0.67 -15.14 -1.56
N ALA A 93 0.06 -15.71 -0.52
CA ALA A 93 0.79 -16.09 0.68
C ALA A 93 1.98 -16.98 0.31
N GLY A 94 3.11 -16.76 0.93
CA GLY A 94 4.35 -17.46 0.65
C GLY A 94 5.21 -16.83 -0.44
N SER A 95 4.67 -15.86 -1.20
CA SER A 95 5.47 -15.14 -2.18
C SER A 95 6.42 -14.14 -1.51
N SER A 96 7.44 -13.71 -2.24
CA SER A 96 8.40 -12.74 -1.76
C SER A 96 8.91 -11.86 -2.89
N HIS A 97 9.26 -10.63 -2.55
CA HIS A 97 9.80 -9.67 -3.50
C HIS A 97 10.69 -8.66 -2.80
N ILE A 98 11.36 -7.82 -3.58
CA ILE A 98 12.10 -6.66 -3.08
C ILE A 98 11.47 -5.41 -3.70
N PRO A 99 10.53 -4.76 -3.01
CA PRO A 99 9.91 -3.54 -3.52
C PRO A 99 10.93 -2.46 -3.82
N GLN A 100 10.78 -1.83 -4.99
CA GLN A 100 11.71 -0.83 -5.47
C GLN A 100 11.07 0.02 -6.56
N SER A 101 11.72 1.12 -6.91
CA SER A 101 11.30 1.93 -8.05
C SER A 101 12.49 2.70 -8.61
N LYS A 102 12.72 2.59 -9.91
CA LYS A 102 13.78 3.36 -10.58
C LYS A 102 13.41 4.83 -10.69
N SER A 103 12.16 5.10 -11.02
CA SER A 103 11.68 6.46 -11.30
C SER A 103 10.84 7.07 -10.18
N GLY A 104 10.54 6.30 -9.15
CA GLY A 104 9.61 6.68 -8.08
C GLY A 104 8.22 6.13 -8.32
N CYS A 105 7.50 5.84 -7.24
CA CYS A 105 6.12 5.37 -7.36
C CYS A 105 5.32 5.64 -6.09
N LYS A 106 4.01 5.58 -6.25
CA LYS A 106 3.04 5.61 -5.17
C LYS A 106 2.12 4.39 -5.31
N LEU A 107 1.93 3.68 -4.22
CA LEU A 107 1.19 2.42 -4.18
C LEU A 107 0.08 2.49 -3.15
N ILE A 108 -1.00 1.76 -3.40
CA ILE A 108 -1.93 1.32 -2.35
C ILE A 108 -1.66 -0.15 -2.11
N VAL A 109 -1.38 -0.49 -0.85
CA VAL A 109 -1.05 -1.85 -0.42
C VAL A 109 -2.15 -2.34 0.49
N ILE A 110 -2.70 -3.50 0.17
CA ILE A 110 -3.80 -4.11 0.92
C ILE A 110 -3.30 -5.42 1.50
N LEU A 111 -3.37 -5.53 2.82
CA LEU A 111 -2.99 -6.70 3.60
C LEU A 111 -4.23 -7.22 4.31
N PRO A 112 -5.01 -8.15 3.71
CA PRO A 112 -6.27 -8.60 4.31
C PRO A 112 -6.11 -9.28 5.67
N SER A 113 -4.96 -9.90 5.89
CA SER A 113 -4.65 -10.63 7.14
C SER A 113 -3.69 -9.87 8.06
N GLY A 114 -3.34 -8.67 7.69
CA GLY A 114 -2.43 -7.83 8.48
C GLY A 114 -0.97 -7.92 8.12
#